data_631095e1952e4a850e880476e9f9df65
#
_entry.id   631095e1952e4a850e880476e9f9df65
#
_cell.length_a   1.000
_cell.length_b   1.000
_cell.length_c   1.000
_cell.angle_alpha   90.00
_cell.angle_beta   90.00
_cell.angle_gamma   90.00
#
_symmetry.space_group_name_H-M   'P 1'
#
loop_
_entity.id
_entity.type
_entity.pdbx_description
1 polymer ?
#
loop_
_entity_poly.entity_id
_entity_poly.type
_entity_poly.pdbx_seq_one_letter_code
_entity_poly.pdbx_strand_id
1 'polypeptide(L)'
;MRNVIVTGGSRGLGLAMSGALAAAGYRVIAVARKVSPELTVAAGLAAQEGRGAIEFRACDLSDVETLAPLVRALRADFGALYGLINNAGLGTSGILSNMRDTEIQRLIQLNTVSPIVLSKYVVRSMMTQREGRIVNIASIVASTGYSGLSVYSATKASLIGFTRSLAREVGQLGITVNALAPGFVDTEMTHELSESQRQKIARRSALHRMPEPIDVAHSVVFLLGEAGRNITGTMITIDAGNTA
;
A
#
# COMPACT_ATOMS: atom_id res chain seq x y z
N MET A 1 -19.88 -2.84 -8.51
CA MET A 1 -18.66 -3.04 -7.69
C MET A 1 -17.95 -1.70 -7.52
N ARG A 2 -17.41 -1.40 -6.34
CA ARG A 2 -16.55 -0.22 -6.11
C ARG A 2 -15.13 -0.51 -6.64
N ASN A 3 -14.53 0.45 -7.35
CA ASN A 3 -13.21 0.29 -7.97
C ASN A 3 -12.10 0.73 -7.01
N VAL A 4 -11.11 -0.13 -6.78
CA VAL A 4 -9.99 0.09 -5.86
C VAL A 4 -8.67 -0.10 -6.60
N ILE A 5 -7.82 0.92 -6.61
CA ILE A 5 -6.46 0.82 -7.14
C ILE A 5 -5.54 0.26 -6.04
N VAL A 6 -4.77 -0.78 -6.39
CA VAL A 6 -3.69 -1.31 -5.55
C VAL A 6 -2.36 -1.17 -6.29
N THR A 7 -1.53 -0.23 -5.86
CA THR A 7 -0.20 -0.06 -6.44
C THR A 7 0.76 -1.14 -5.94
N GLY A 8 1.61 -1.67 -6.83
CA GLY A 8 2.42 -2.85 -6.53
C GLY A 8 1.59 -4.11 -6.29
N GLY A 9 0.39 -4.20 -6.91
CA GLY A 9 -0.59 -5.25 -6.67
C GLY A 9 -0.24 -6.63 -7.21
N SER A 10 0.89 -6.79 -7.91
CA SER A 10 1.22 -8.05 -8.60
C SER A 10 1.92 -9.10 -7.73
N ARG A 11 2.43 -8.77 -6.56
CA ARG A 11 3.15 -9.70 -5.66
C ARG A 11 3.13 -9.25 -4.20
N GLY A 12 3.57 -10.13 -3.31
CA GLY A 12 3.75 -9.85 -1.89
C GLY A 12 2.51 -9.27 -1.22
N LEU A 13 2.67 -8.21 -0.41
CA LEU A 13 1.56 -7.53 0.27
C LEU A 13 0.49 -7.03 -0.71
N GLY A 14 0.91 -6.45 -1.85
CA GLY A 14 -0.03 -5.94 -2.83
C GLY A 14 -0.94 -7.02 -3.41
N LEU A 15 -0.39 -8.20 -3.68
CA LEU A 15 -1.17 -9.35 -4.14
C LEU A 15 -2.15 -9.86 -3.07
N ALA A 16 -1.70 -10.00 -1.82
CA ALA A 16 -2.57 -10.39 -0.72
C ALA A 16 -3.74 -9.41 -0.53
N MET A 17 -3.45 -8.10 -0.57
CA MET A 17 -4.49 -7.06 -0.52
C MET A 17 -5.43 -7.12 -1.72
N SER A 18 -4.90 -7.38 -2.93
CA SER A 18 -5.73 -7.52 -4.13
C SER A 18 -6.71 -8.69 -4.02
N GLY A 19 -6.24 -9.84 -3.56
CA GLY A 19 -7.09 -11.03 -3.33
C GLY A 19 -8.16 -10.79 -2.26
N ALA A 20 -7.76 -10.27 -1.10
CA ALA A 20 -8.70 -10.01 0.00
C ALA A 20 -9.78 -8.97 -0.37
N LEU A 21 -9.42 -7.91 -1.09
CA LEU A 21 -10.37 -6.92 -1.58
C LEU A 21 -11.34 -7.51 -2.61
N ALA A 22 -10.85 -8.33 -3.54
CA ALA A 22 -11.72 -9.01 -4.50
C ALA A 22 -12.71 -9.96 -3.79
N ALA A 23 -12.24 -10.75 -2.84
CA ALA A 23 -13.09 -11.60 -2.01
C ALA A 23 -14.15 -10.80 -1.22
N ALA A 24 -13.82 -9.55 -0.85
CA ALA A 24 -14.76 -8.62 -0.20
C ALA A 24 -15.71 -7.90 -1.17
N GLY A 25 -15.68 -8.22 -2.47
CA GLY A 25 -16.62 -7.71 -3.47
C GLY A 25 -16.18 -6.42 -4.20
N TYR A 26 -14.93 -6.02 -4.08
CA TYR A 26 -14.38 -4.90 -4.83
C TYR A 26 -13.89 -5.32 -6.21
N ARG A 27 -13.93 -4.39 -7.17
CA ARG A 27 -13.11 -4.50 -8.38
C ARG A 27 -11.75 -3.91 -8.07
N VAL A 28 -10.74 -4.74 -8.03
CA VAL A 28 -9.35 -4.34 -7.78
C VAL A 28 -8.65 -4.07 -9.10
N ILE A 29 -8.00 -2.93 -9.20
CA ILE A 29 -7.13 -2.57 -10.31
C ILE A 29 -5.70 -2.65 -9.80
N ALA A 30 -5.05 -3.78 -10.05
CA ALA A 30 -3.67 -4.03 -9.66
C ALA A 30 -2.72 -3.30 -10.63
N VAL A 31 -2.01 -2.29 -10.14
CA VAL A 31 -1.09 -1.48 -10.95
C VAL A 31 0.34 -1.87 -10.63
N ALA A 32 1.08 -2.35 -11.61
CA ALA A 32 2.50 -2.70 -11.50
C ALA A 32 3.16 -2.67 -12.89
N ARG A 33 4.48 -2.77 -12.96
CA ARG A 33 5.22 -2.78 -14.24
C ARG A 33 4.92 -4.02 -15.08
N LYS A 34 4.72 -5.18 -14.43
CA LYS A 34 4.47 -6.47 -15.09
C LYS A 34 3.41 -7.25 -14.30
N VAL A 35 2.61 -8.01 -15.02
CA VAL A 35 1.74 -9.03 -14.43
C VAL A 35 2.60 -10.17 -13.88
N SER A 36 2.16 -10.80 -12.80
CA SER A 36 2.80 -12.03 -12.30
C SER A 36 1.87 -13.24 -12.51
N PRO A 37 2.44 -14.46 -12.55
CA PRO A 37 1.63 -15.69 -12.59
C PRO A 37 0.64 -15.78 -11.42
N GLU A 38 1.08 -15.40 -10.22
CA GLU A 38 0.27 -15.43 -9.00
C GLU A 38 -0.93 -14.46 -9.09
N LEU A 39 -0.73 -13.27 -9.68
CA LEU A 39 -1.84 -12.33 -9.91
C LEU A 39 -2.84 -12.91 -10.93
N THR A 40 -2.35 -13.59 -11.96
CA THR A 40 -3.23 -14.23 -12.96
C THR A 40 -4.08 -15.32 -12.30
N VAL A 41 -3.49 -16.13 -11.43
CA VAL A 41 -4.23 -17.15 -10.64
C VAL A 41 -5.27 -16.48 -9.73
N ALA A 42 -4.87 -15.43 -8.98
CA ALA A 42 -5.78 -14.72 -8.10
C ALA A 42 -6.96 -14.08 -8.84
N ALA A 43 -6.72 -13.54 -10.04
CA ALA A 43 -7.77 -12.99 -10.89
C ALA A 43 -8.75 -14.07 -11.39
N GLY A 44 -8.23 -15.25 -11.75
CA GLY A 44 -9.04 -16.42 -12.12
C GLY A 44 -9.93 -16.90 -10.98
N LEU A 45 -9.40 -17.00 -9.77
CA LEU A 45 -10.17 -17.37 -8.57
C LEU A 45 -11.26 -16.34 -8.26
N ALA A 46 -10.93 -15.04 -8.29
CA ALA A 46 -11.92 -13.98 -8.06
C ALA A 46 -13.07 -14.02 -9.08
N ALA A 47 -12.77 -14.32 -10.34
CA ALA A 47 -13.78 -14.48 -11.38
C ALA A 47 -14.69 -15.71 -11.15
N GLN A 48 -14.13 -16.81 -10.68
CA GLN A 48 -14.89 -18.04 -10.34
C GLN A 48 -15.81 -17.81 -9.13
N GLU A 49 -15.34 -17.11 -8.09
CA GLU A 49 -16.14 -16.79 -6.91
C GLU A 49 -17.26 -15.78 -7.21
N GLY A 50 -17.12 -14.96 -8.23
CA GLY A 50 -18.14 -14.02 -8.70
C GLY A 50 -18.50 -12.87 -7.74
N ARG A 51 -17.74 -12.69 -6.66
CA ARG A 51 -17.97 -11.62 -5.67
C ARG A 51 -17.32 -10.30 -6.05
N GLY A 52 -16.11 -10.36 -6.59
CA GLY A 52 -15.30 -9.21 -7.02
C GLY A 52 -14.53 -9.52 -8.29
N ALA A 53 -13.58 -8.66 -8.64
CA ALA A 53 -12.73 -8.84 -9.81
C ALA A 53 -11.32 -8.29 -9.57
N ILE A 54 -10.34 -8.84 -10.26
CA ILE A 54 -8.97 -8.30 -10.30
C ILE A 54 -8.59 -8.02 -11.74
N GLU A 55 -8.30 -6.76 -12.02
CA GLU A 55 -7.84 -6.27 -13.31
C GLU A 55 -6.37 -5.82 -13.20
N PHE A 56 -5.59 -6.01 -14.24
CA PHE A 56 -4.20 -5.57 -14.27
C PHE A 56 -4.03 -4.36 -15.17
N ARG A 57 -3.21 -3.39 -14.73
CA ARG A 57 -2.75 -2.26 -15.55
C ARG A 57 -1.26 -2.07 -15.40
N ALA A 58 -0.54 -2.16 -16.53
CA ALA A 58 0.89 -1.91 -16.58
C ALA A 58 1.18 -0.41 -16.41
N CYS A 59 2.03 -0.06 -15.44
CA CYS A 59 2.53 1.30 -15.27
C CYS A 59 3.83 1.28 -14.46
N ASP A 60 4.82 2.07 -14.88
CA ASP A 60 5.97 2.40 -14.04
C ASP A 60 5.60 3.62 -13.17
N LEU A 61 5.32 3.36 -11.92
CA LEU A 61 4.93 4.40 -10.97
C LEU A 61 6.06 5.37 -10.60
N SER A 62 7.31 5.07 -10.94
CA SER A 62 8.43 6.01 -10.74
C SER A 62 8.42 7.14 -11.76
N ASP A 63 7.75 6.97 -12.90
CA ASP A 63 7.51 8.01 -13.90
C ASP A 63 6.20 8.73 -13.58
N VAL A 64 6.29 9.90 -12.92
CA VAL A 64 5.12 10.66 -12.48
C VAL A 64 4.30 11.24 -13.62
N GLU A 65 4.87 11.39 -14.81
CA GLU A 65 4.15 11.90 -15.99
C GLU A 65 3.11 10.89 -16.47
N THR A 66 3.31 9.60 -16.20
CA THR A 66 2.37 8.53 -16.56
C THR A 66 1.14 8.47 -15.64
N LEU A 67 1.20 9.06 -14.43
CA LEU A 67 0.16 8.89 -13.41
C LEU A 67 -1.16 9.58 -13.76
N ALA A 68 -1.10 10.78 -14.34
CA ALA A 68 -2.31 11.48 -14.79
C ALA A 68 -3.01 10.77 -15.95
N PRO A 69 -2.30 10.35 -17.02
CA PRO A 69 -2.85 9.49 -18.06
C PRO A 69 -3.43 8.18 -17.51
N LEU A 70 -2.72 7.51 -16.60
CA LEU A 70 -3.21 6.29 -15.95
C LEU A 70 -4.58 6.50 -15.31
N VAL A 71 -4.71 7.50 -14.43
CA VAL A 71 -5.98 7.76 -13.72
C VAL A 71 -7.10 8.11 -14.68
N ARG A 72 -6.82 8.86 -15.76
CA ARG A 72 -7.82 9.14 -16.81
C ARG A 72 -8.30 7.86 -17.51
N ALA A 73 -7.38 6.99 -17.89
CA ALA A 73 -7.70 5.71 -18.52
C ALA A 73 -8.52 4.81 -17.58
N LEU A 74 -8.11 4.68 -16.30
CA LEU A 74 -8.85 3.89 -15.34
C LEU A 74 -10.28 4.40 -15.13
N ARG A 75 -10.48 5.72 -15.14
CA ARG A 75 -11.82 6.30 -15.04
C ARG A 75 -12.65 6.09 -16.29
N ALA A 76 -12.04 6.10 -17.46
CA ALA A 76 -12.74 5.81 -18.73
C ALA A 76 -13.17 4.34 -18.78
N ASP A 77 -12.31 3.42 -18.37
CA ASP A 77 -12.55 1.98 -18.45
C ASP A 77 -13.51 1.47 -17.36
N PHE A 78 -13.39 1.99 -16.13
CA PHE A 78 -14.06 1.44 -14.95
C PHE A 78 -15.04 2.41 -14.26
N GLY A 79 -15.00 3.69 -14.63
CA GLY A 79 -15.82 4.71 -13.96
C GLY A 79 -15.18 5.28 -12.69
N ALA A 80 -16.02 5.59 -11.70
CA ALA A 80 -15.59 6.24 -10.46
C ALA A 80 -14.62 5.37 -9.66
N LEU A 81 -13.56 6.01 -9.12
CA LEU A 81 -12.57 5.38 -8.25
C LEU A 81 -12.96 5.59 -6.79
N TYR A 82 -13.16 4.50 -6.08
CA TYR A 82 -13.55 4.52 -4.66
C TYR A 82 -12.34 4.38 -3.72
N GLY A 83 -11.38 3.53 -4.05
CA GLY A 83 -10.25 3.23 -3.18
C GLY A 83 -8.90 3.42 -3.86
N LEU A 84 -7.89 3.82 -3.06
CA LEU A 84 -6.49 3.86 -3.46
C LEU A 84 -5.62 3.28 -2.35
N ILE A 85 -4.88 2.23 -2.68
CA ILE A 85 -3.87 1.64 -1.80
C ILE A 85 -2.49 1.97 -2.35
N ASN A 86 -1.82 2.92 -1.71
CA ASN A 86 -0.44 3.29 -2.01
C ASN A 86 0.50 2.28 -1.33
N ASN A 87 0.74 1.15 -2.02
CA ASN A 87 1.57 0.06 -1.52
C ASN A 87 2.90 -0.07 -2.29
N ALA A 88 2.94 0.30 -3.56
CA ALA A 88 4.18 0.23 -4.33
C ALA A 88 5.33 0.94 -3.61
N GLY A 89 6.46 0.28 -3.52
CA GLY A 89 7.64 0.83 -2.88
C GLY A 89 8.87 -0.04 -3.09
N LEU A 90 10.02 0.58 -2.90
CA LEU A 90 11.32 -0.09 -2.85
C LEU A 90 11.79 -0.11 -1.40
N GLY A 91 12.36 -1.25 -0.98
CA GLY A 91 13.21 -1.33 0.19
C GLY A 91 14.66 -1.33 -0.25
N THR A 92 15.52 -0.67 0.48
CA THR A 92 16.97 -0.84 0.36
C THR A 92 17.57 -0.86 1.75
N SER A 93 18.63 -1.62 1.94
CA SER A 93 19.42 -1.64 3.15
C SER A 93 20.83 -1.14 2.84
N GLY A 94 21.39 -0.33 3.73
CA GLY A 94 22.74 0.18 3.62
C GLY A 94 22.98 1.37 4.53
N ILE A 95 24.22 1.53 4.97
CA ILE A 95 24.64 2.70 5.75
C ILE A 95 24.62 3.93 4.83
N LEU A 96 24.02 5.02 5.29
CA LEU A 96 23.79 6.24 4.50
C LEU A 96 25.05 6.74 3.76
N SER A 97 26.20 6.71 4.44
CA SER A 97 27.45 7.17 3.84
C SER A 97 27.91 6.39 2.60
N ASN A 98 27.38 5.18 2.42
CA ASN A 98 27.71 4.29 1.30
C ASN A 98 26.63 4.24 0.22
N MET A 99 25.47 4.88 0.45
CA MET A 99 24.40 4.93 -0.54
C MET A 99 24.72 5.88 -1.68
N ARG A 100 24.47 5.46 -2.91
CA ARG A 100 24.60 6.35 -4.07
C ARG A 100 23.43 7.32 -4.13
N ASP A 101 23.69 8.57 -4.53
CA ASP A 101 22.66 9.62 -4.67
C ASP A 101 21.49 9.15 -5.55
N THR A 102 21.78 8.40 -6.62
CA THR A 102 20.77 7.85 -7.52
C THR A 102 19.84 6.84 -6.84
N GLU A 103 20.32 6.09 -5.86
CA GLU A 103 19.51 5.16 -5.06
C GLU A 103 18.61 5.93 -4.11
N ILE A 104 19.13 6.97 -3.48
CA ILE A 104 18.37 7.88 -2.61
C ILE A 104 17.24 8.53 -3.41
N GLN A 105 17.55 9.10 -4.58
CA GLN A 105 16.57 9.74 -5.46
C GLN A 105 15.48 8.75 -5.88
N ARG A 106 15.86 7.53 -6.29
CA ARG A 106 14.91 6.49 -6.71
C ARG A 106 13.97 6.07 -5.59
N LEU A 107 14.48 5.94 -4.36
CA LEU A 107 13.65 5.64 -3.18
C LEU A 107 12.64 6.74 -2.93
N ILE A 108 13.07 7.99 -2.88
CA ILE A 108 12.20 9.15 -2.64
C ILE A 108 11.16 9.24 -3.76
N GLN A 109 11.58 9.08 -5.01
CA GLN A 109 10.70 9.17 -6.16
C GLN A 109 9.55 8.16 -6.08
N LEU A 110 9.84 6.87 -5.87
CA LEU A 110 8.80 5.85 -5.84
C LEU A 110 8.02 5.82 -4.52
N ASN A 111 8.70 5.98 -3.37
CA ASN A 111 8.06 5.78 -2.08
C ASN A 111 7.35 7.03 -1.55
N THR A 112 7.70 8.22 -2.04
CA THR A 112 7.14 9.50 -1.55
C THR A 112 6.46 10.29 -2.66
N VAL A 113 7.16 10.62 -3.74
CA VAL A 113 6.62 11.49 -4.79
C VAL A 113 5.46 10.81 -5.53
N SER A 114 5.65 9.57 -5.95
CA SER A 114 4.64 8.81 -6.69
C SER A 114 3.31 8.67 -5.95
N PRO A 115 3.23 8.21 -4.69
CA PRO A 115 1.96 8.10 -3.97
C PRO A 115 1.27 9.46 -3.75
N ILE A 116 2.03 10.54 -3.53
CA ILE A 116 1.46 11.89 -3.40
C ILE A 116 0.83 12.34 -4.72
N VAL A 117 1.56 12.21 -5.83
CA VAL A 117 1.08 12.62 -7.16
C VAL A 117 -0.10 11.76 -7.60
N LEU A 118 -0.05 10.43 -7.39
CA LEU A 118 -1.17 9.55 -7.72
C LEU A 118 -2.41 9.91 -6.89
N SER A 119 -2.25 10.12 -5.58
CA SER A 119 -3.34 10.54 -4.70
C SER A 119 -3.99 11.84 -5.16
N LYS A 120 -3.21 12.84 -5.60
CA LYS A 120 -3.71 14.11 -6.16
C LYS A 120 -4.72 13.88 -7.29
N TYR A 121 -4.45 12.94 -8.21
CA TYR A 121 -5.33 12.67 -9.34
C TYR A 121 -6.53 11.80 -8.95
N VAL A 122 -6.34 10.83 -8.05
CA VAL A 122 -7.42 9.95 -7.58
C VAL A 122 -8.40 10.71 -6.70
N VAL A 123 -7.92 11.58 -5.80
CA VAL A 123 -8.77 12.45 -4.96
C VAL A 123 -9.74 13.27 -5.81
N ARG A 124 -9.31 13.81 -6.95
CA ARG A 124 -10.21 14.55 -7.87
C ARG A 124 -11.38 13.69 -8.35
N SER A 125 -11.18 12.38 -8.54
CA SER A 125 -12.27 11.46 -8.88
C SER A 125 -13.19 11.22 -7.68
N MET A 126 -12.63 11.05 -6.48
CA MET A 126 -13.39 10.81 -5.24
C MET A 126 -14.22 12.02 -4.83
N MET A 127 -13.69 13.24 -5.02
CA MET A 127 -14.41 14.50 -4.71
C MET A 127 -15.75 14.61 -5.43
N THR A 128 -15.82 14.20 -6.70
CA THR A 128 -17.07 14.24 -7.47
C THR A 128 -18.13 13.28 -6.95
N GLN A 129 -17.71 12.20 -6.31
CA GLN A 129 -18.59 11.20 -5.69
C GLN A 129 -18.91 11.52 -4.23
N ARG A 130 -18.15 12.43 -3.60
CA ARG A 130 -18.18 12.71 -2.16
C ARG A 130 -18.02 11.44 -1.33
N GLU A 131 -17.24 10.51 -1.82
CA GLU A 131 -16.91 9.24 -1.17
C GLU A 131 -15.54 8.74 -1.65
N GLY A 132 -14.71 8.23 -0.72
CA GLY A 132 -13.43 7.64 -1.06
C GLY A 132 -12.67 7.09 0.13
N ARG A 133 -11.71 6.22 -0.14
CA ARG A 133 -10.84 5.58 0.84
C ARG A 133 -9.41 5.55 0.33
N ILE A 134 -8.49 6.13 1.09
CA ILE A 134 -7.05 6.09 0.77
C ILE A 134 -6.32 5.39 1.92
N VAL A 135 -5.51 4.39 1.58
CA VAL A 135 -4.64 3.70 2.54
C VAL A 135 -3.19 3.78 2.05
N ASN A 136 -2.33 4.37 2.85
CA ASN A 136 -0.90 4.49 2.58
C ASN A 136 -0.14 3.39 3.36
N ILE A 137 0.60 2.54 2.66
CA ILE A 137 1.41 1.50 3.31
C ILE A 137 2.74 2.10 3.75
N ALA A 138 2.80 2.47 5.03
CA ALA A 138 3.99 2.96 5.71
C ALA A 138 4.88 1.78 6.18
N SER A 139 5.47 1.86 7.34
CA SER A 139 6.24 0.80 8.01
C SER A 139 6.47 1.19 9.47
N ILE A 140 6.69 0.22 10.35
CA ILE A 140 7.12 0.47 11.74
C ILE A 140 8.44 1.26 11.80
N VAL A 141 9.34 1.08 10.84
CA VAL A 141 10.62 1.81 10.82
C VAL A 141 10.46 3.33 10.67
N ALA A 142 9.30 3.80 10.23
CA ALA A 142 8.97 5.22 10.19
C ALA A 142 8.90 5.86 11.60
N SER A 143 8.63 5.06 12.64
CA SER A 143 8.47 5.53 14.02
C SER A 143 9.59 5.04 14.95
N THR A 144 10.19 3.87 14.68
CA THR A 144 11.20 3.27 15.55
C THR A 144 12.63 3.56 15.13
N GLY A 145 12.87 3.82 13.83
CA GLY A 145 14.20 3.81 13.23
C GLY A 145 14.77 2.39 13.13
N TYR A 146 15.71 2.21 12.22
CA TYR A 146 16.45 0.96 12.05
C TYR A 146 17.79 1.24 11.38
N SER A 147 18.88 0.68 11.89
CA SER A 147 20.21 0.86 11.31
C SER A 147 20.24 0.35 9.87
N GLY A 148 20.79 1.14 8.95
CA GLY A 148 20.82 0.81 7.52
C GLY A 148 19.54 1.10 6.75
N LEU A 149 18.50 1.69 7.37
CA LEU A 149 17.24 2.02 6.71
C LEU A 149 16.88 3.52 6.76
N SER A 150 17.86 4.41 6.99
CA SER A 150 17.57 5.84 7.22
C SER A 150 16.75 6.50 6.11
N VAL A 151 17.10 6.31 4.84
CA VAL A 151 16.37 6.87 3.70
C VAL A 151 15.00 6.20 3.53
N TYR A 152 14.94 4.88 3.66
CA TYR A 152 13.67 4.15 3.62
C TYR A 152 12.73 4.62 4.73
N SER A 153 13.22 4.74 5.96
CA SER A 153 12.46 5.27 7.10
C SER A 153 11.93 6.68 6.81
N ALA A 154 12.76 7.56 6.26
CA ALA A 154 12.34 8.91 5.88
C ALA A 154 11.19 8.89 4.86
N THR A 155 11.27 8.01 3.83
CA THR A 155 10.18 7.89 2.85
C THR A 155 8.89 7.34 3.46
N LYS A 156 8.97 6.42 4.42
CA LYS A 156 7.79 5.87 5.09
C LYS A 156 7.20 6.83 6.12
N ALA A 157 8.03 7.61 6.79
CA ALA A 157 7.59 8.70 7.68
C ALA A 157 6.88 9.82 6.90
N SER A 158 7.31 10.15 5.69
CA SER A 158 6.62 11.12 4.84
C SER A 158 5.17 10.75 4.56
N LEU A 159 4.87 9.47 4.38
CA LEU A 159 3.50 8.98 4.16
C LEU A 159 2.61 9.19 5.40
N ILE A 160 3.15 9.14 6.60
CA ILE A 160 2.39 9.38 7.84
C ILE A 160 1.99 10.86 7.92
N GLY A 161 2.93 11.78 7.67
CA GLY A 161 2.64 13.22 7.60
C GLY A 161 1.62 13.56 6.50
N PHE A 162 1.82 13.00 5.31
CA PHE A 162 0.90 13.13 4.18
C PHE A 162 -0.51 12.62 4.52
N THR A 163 -0.62 11.46 5.15
CA THR A 163 -1.90 10.88 5.60
C THR A 163 -2.68 11.84 6.49
N ARG A 164 -2.03 12.39 7.51
CA ARG A 164 -2.67 13.30 8.48
C ARG A 164 -3.17 14.59 7.84
N SER A 165 -2.35 15.20 6.98
CA SER A 165 -2.70 16.45 6.31
C SER A 165 -3.81 16.24 5.29
N LEU A 166 -3.67 15.23 4.42
CA LEU A 166 -4.67 14.96 3.39
C LEU A 166 -6.03 14.57 4.01
N ALA A 167 -6.05 13.84 5.13
CA ALA A 167 -7.29 13.51 5.83
C ALA A 167 -8.09 14.77 6.25
N ARG A 168 -7.40 15.84 6.66
CA ARG A 168 -8.03 17.12 6.99
C ARG A 168 -8.54 17.87 5.77
N GLU A 169 -7.81 17.81 4.66
CA GLU A 169 -8.18 18.49 3.42
C GLU A 169 -9.44 17.88 2.78
N VAL A 170 -9.59 16.55 2.83
CA VAL A 170 -10.64 15.86 2.08
C VAL A 170 -11.75 15.26 2.94
N GLY A 171 -11.64 15.33 4.27
CA GLY A 171 -12.59 14.72 5.19
C GLY A 171 -14.03 15.23 5.04
N GLN A 172 -14.22 16.55 4.81
CA GLN A 172 -15.53 17.15 4.55
C GLN A 172 -16.21 16.64 3.26
N LEU A 173 -15.42 15.96 2.40
CA LEU A 173 -15.89 15.37 1.15
C LEU A 173 -16.19 13.88 1.29
N GLY A 174 -16.27 13.35 2.51
CA GLY A 174 -16.54 11.93 2.76
C GLY A 174 -15.38 10.98 2.42
N ILE A 175 -14.16 11.52 2.28
CA ILE A 175 -12.96 10.75 1.92
C ILE A 175 -12.14 10.52 3.19
N THR A 176 -11.84 9.24 3.50
CA THR A 176 -10.92 8.91 4.59
C THR A 176 -9.51 8.61 4.06
N VAL A 177 -8.51 8.98 4.84
CA VAL A 177 -7.10 8.75 4.51
C VAL A 177 -6.39 8.19 5.75
N ASN A 178 -5.87 6.98 5.66
CA ASN A 178 -5.20 6.31 6.76
C ASN A 178 -3.86 5.72 6.33
N ALA A 179 -3.00 5.44 7.28
CA ALA A 179 -1.75 4.71 7.07
C ALA A 179 -1.80 3.35 7.76
N LEU A 180 -1.22 2.33 7.16
CA LEU A 180 -0.87 1.09 7.83
C LEU A 180 0.65 1.02 7.97
N ALA A 181 1.13 0.64 9.14
CA ALA A 181 2.54 0.44 9.44
C ALA A 181 2.80 -1.05 9.71
N PRO A 182 3.05 -1.85 8.66
CA PRO A 182 3.45 -3.23 8.86
C PRO A 182 4.80 -3.33 9.55
N GLY A 183 4.96 -4.36 10.38
CA GLY A 183 6.26 -4.82 10.86
C GLY A 183 7.01 -5.62 9.80
N PHE A 184 7.85 -6.54 10.25
CA PHE A 184 8.47 -7.53 9.38
C PHE A 184 7.42 -8.57 9.00
N VAL A 185 6.85 -8.41 7.80
CA VAL A 185 5.86 -9.35 7.24
C VAL A 185 6.59 -10.37 6.36
N ASP A 186 6.18 -11.62 6.40
CA ASP A 186 6.78 -12.67 5.58
C ASP A 186 6.43 -12.49 4.09
N THR A 187 7.33 -11.85 3.36
CA THR A 187 7.21 -11.53 1.93
C THR A 187 8.57 -11.74 1.25
N GLU A 188 8.61 -11.68 -0.08
CA GLU A 188 9.87 -11.71 -0.83
C GLU A 188 10.90 -10.68 -0.33
N MET A 189 10.46 -9.52 0.16
CA MET A 189 11.34 -8.47 0.70
C MET A 189 12.06 -8.92 1.99
N THR A 190 11.50 -9.87 2.71
CA THR A 190 12.07 -10.45 3.94
C THR A 190 12.68 -11.83 3.75
N HIS A 191 12.64 -12.39 2.54
CA HIS A 191 13.24 -13.70 2.25
C HIS A 191 14.77 -13.73 2.43
N GLU A 192 15.43 -12.58 2.33
CA GLU A 192 16.87 -12.47 2.58
C GLU A 192 17.23 -12.61 4.07
N LEU A 193 16.23 -12.55 4.97
CA LEU A 193 16.45 -12.76 6.40
C LEU A 193 16.75 -14.24 6.68
N SER A 194 17.86 -14.50 7.34
CA SER A 194 18.18 -15.84 7.82
C SER A 194 17.14 -16.32 8.85
N GLU A 195 17.04 -17.64 9.01
CA GLU A 195 16.14 -18.23 10.00
C GLU A 195 16.40 -17.69 11.42
N SER A 196 17.68 -17.48 11.78
CA SER A 196 18.05 -16.89 13.06
C SER A 196 17.57 -15.44 13.22
N GLN A 197 17.56 -14.66 12.14
CA GLN A 197 17.04 -13.29 12.16
C GLN A 197 15.51 -13.28 12.28
N ARG A 198 14.81 -14.17 11.57
CA ARG A 198 13.35 -14.34 11.68
C ARG A 198 12.94 -14.71 13.10
N GLN A 199 13.66 -15.67 13.72
CA GLN A 199 13.41 -16.07 15.11
C GLN A 199 13.68 -14.93 16.11
N LYS A 200 14.72 -14.12 15.89
CA LYS A 200 14.98 -12.93 16.74
C LYS A 200 13.84 -11.92 16.64
N ILE A 201 13.33 -11.66 15.43
CA ILE A 201 12.19 -10.76 15.21
C ILE A 201 10.94 -11.31 15.92
N ALA A 202 10.62 -12.59 15.71
CA ALA A 202 9.49 -13.23 16.34
C ALA A 202 9.57 -13.20 17.88
N ARG A 203 10.75 -13.49 18.46
CA ARG A 203 10.95 -13.44 19.94
C ARG A 203 10.77 -12.05 20.55
N ARG A 204 11.05 -10.99 19.77
CA ARG A 204 10.85 -9.61 20.22
C ARG A 204 9.39 -9.17 20.14
N SER A 205 8.60 -9.80 19.31
CA SER A 205 7.19 -9.47 19.16
C SER A 205 6.39 -10.04 20.33
N ALA A 206 5.45 -9.28 20.86
CA ALA A 206 4.62 -9.69 22.01
C ALA A 206 3.83 -10.98 21.73
N LEU A 207 3.44 -11.21 20.46
CA LEU A 207 2.75 -12.43 20.04
C LEU A 207 3.69 -13.57 19.63
N HIS A 208 5.02 -13.41 19.79
CA HIS A 208 6.05 -14.37 19.42
C HIS A 208 5.97 -14.92 17.99
N ARG A 209 5.49 -14.11 17.06
CA ARG A 209 5.38 -14.43 15.62
C ARG A 209 5.59 -13.20 14.76
N MET A 210 5.78 -13.39 13.47
CA MET A 210 5.71 -12.34 12.46
C MET A 210 4.28 -12.26 11.90
N PRO A 211 3.77 -11.07 11.53
CA PRO A 211 2.53 -10.97 10.79
C PRO A 211 2.66 -11.60 9.40
N GLU A 212 1.56 -12.12 8.90
CA GLU A 212 1.43 -12.62 7.53
C GLU A 212 0.87 -11.51 6.60
N PRO A 213 1.07 -11.61 5.28
CA PRO A 213 0.50 -10.65 4.33
C PRO A 213 -1.01 -10.47 4.45
N ILE A 214 -1.73 -11.54 4.84
CA ILE A 214 -3.17 -11.53 5.00
C ILE A 214 -3.63 -10.68 6.19
N ASP A 215 -2.83 -10.55 7.25
CA ASP A 215 -3.15 -9.70 8.41
C ASP A 215 -3.22 -8.22 8.01
N VAL A 216 -2.29 -7.80 7.16
CA VAL A 216 -2.29 -6.44 6.59
C VAL A 216 -3.46 -6.26 5.62
N ALA A 217 -3.74 -7.27 4.78
CA ALA A 217 -4.82 -7.22 3.81
C ALA A 217 -6.21 -7.10 4.49
N HIS A 218 -6.45 -7.81 5.57
CA HIS A 218 -7.69 -7.70 6.35
C HIS A 218 -7.88 -6.30 6.95
N SER A 219 -6.80 -5.66 7.39
CA SER A 219 -6.83 -4.28 7.88
C SER A 219 -7.18 -3.29 6.76
N VAL A 220 -6.71 -3.53 5.54
CA VAL A 220 -7.12 -2.73 4.37
C VAL A 220 -8.60 -2.92 4.07
N VAL A 221 -9.10 -4.16 4.05
CA VAL A 221 -10.53 -4.45 3.83
C VAL A 221 -11.40 -3.75 4.87
N PHE A 222 -10.99 -3.79 6.15
CA PHE A 222 -11.68 -3.10 7.24
C PHE A 222 -11.74 -1.57 7.00
N LEU A 223 -10.61 -0.93 6.67
CA LEU A 223 -10.55 0.52 6.45
C LEU A 223 -11.33 0.97 5.20
N LEU A 224 -11.44 0.12 4.18
CA LEU A 224 -12.22 0.43 2.98
C LEU A 224 -13.72 0.18 3.19
N GLY A 225 -14.08 -0.68 4.13
CA GLY A 225 -15.45 -1.04 4.43
C GLY A 225 -16.21 0.00 5.25
N GLU A 226 -17.48 -0.28 5.46
CA GLU A 226 -18.37 0.59 6.25
C GLU A 226 -17.91 0.72 7.71
N ALA A 227 -17.31 -0.33 8.28
CA ALA A 227 -16.78 -0.32 9.63
C ALA A 227 -15.64 0.70 9.85
N GLY A 228 -14.88 1.01 8.77
CA GLY A 228 -13.80 2.00 8.79
C GLY A 228 -14.21 3.44 8.51
N ARG A 229 -15.50 3.72 8.24
CA ARG A 229 -15.98 5.03 7.75
C ARG A 229 -15.64 6.23 8.62
N ASN A 230 -15.49 6.02 9.92
CA ASN A 230 -15.18 7.07 10.90
C ASN A 230 -13.70 7.08 11.33
N ILE A 231 -12.84 6.32 10.64
CA ILE A 231 -11.40 6.24 10.89
C ILE A 231 -10.69 7.03 9.79
N THR A 232 -10.04 8.13 10.16
CA THR A 232 -9.26 8.96 9.22
C THR A 232 -8.13 9.69 9.93
N GLY A 233 -7.03 9.93 9.22
CA GLY A 233 -5.85 10.65 9.73
C GLY A 233 -5.00 9.82 10.70
N THR A 234 -5.25 8.53 10.84
CA THR A 234 -4.55 7.65 11.78
C THR A 234 -3.52 6.75 11.11
N MET A 235 -2.63 6.20 11.92
CA MET A 235 -1.74 5.11 11.55
C MET A 235 -2.07 3.89 12.42
N ILE A 236 -2.30 2.75 11.80
CA ILE A 236 -2.52 1.47 12.46
C ILE A 236 -1.29 0.60 12.27
N THR A 237 -0.73 0.12 13.36
CA THR A 237 0.46 -0.77 13.36
C THR A 237 0.02 -2.23 13.31
N ILE A 238 0.68 -3.02 12.44
CA ILE A 238 0.43 -4.46 12.28
C ILE A 238 1.78 -5.16 12.32
N ASP A 239 2.27 -5.47 13.53
CA ASP A 239 3.63 -5.93 13.76
C ASP A 239 3.73 -7.04 14.83
N ALA A 240 2.60 -7.64 15.21
CA ALA A 240 2.50 -8.63 16.28
C ALA A 240 3.05 -8.14 17.64
N GLY A 241 3.04 -6.80 17.85
CA GLY A 241 3.57 -6.20 19.07
C GLY A 241 5.09 -6.08 19.10
N ASN A 242 5.75 -6.00 17.94
CA ASN A 242 7.21 -5.85 17.88
C ASN A 242 7.69 -4.47 18.37
N THR A 243 6.82 -3.47 18.32
CA THR A 243 7.09 -2.08 18.72
C THR A 243 6.35 -1.65 19.99
N ALA A 244 5.67 -2.56 20.65
CA ALA A 244 4.97 -2.30 21.91
C ALA A 244 5.93 -2.13 23.10
#